data_d78d1d8152926bab3ce0ba9793c62be5
#
_entry.id   d78d1d8152926bab3ce0ba9793c62be5
#
_cell.length_a   1.000
_cell.length_b   1.000
_cell.length_c   1.000
_cell.angle_alpha   90.00
_cell.angle_beta   90.00
_cell.angle_gamma   90.00
#
_symmetry.space_group_name_H-M   'P 1'
#
loop_
_entity.id
_entity.type
_entity.pdbx_description
1 polymer ?
#
loop_
_entity_poly.entity_id
_entity_poly.type
_entity_poly.pdbx_seq_one_letter_code
_entity_poly.pdbx_strand_id
1 'polypeptide(L)'
;MSNMITSPQYVAGHGLLEGKSVLITAAAGAGIGFAAATRAVEEGCRAIVISDVHEGRLAASVDKLKAETGLNAVWGLVCNVTDEAQVRALIDFAEDKLGGTDVLINNAGLGTSKLLIDMEDAEWDKVIDVTLNGTMRMTRYFLQCVKAREQGAVIVNNASVLGWRAQKEQAHYAAAKAGVMALTRCSALEAVELGVRINAVAPSLAVHPMLRKSAPEELLRELEAREAYGRGAECWEVANVMMFLASDYSSYMTGEILPVSSQRA
;
A
#
# COMPACT_ATOMS: atom_id res chain seq x y z
N MET A 1 23.14 -26.82 1.38
CA MET A 1 23.37 -25.45 0.90
C MET A 1 22.04 -24.94 0.44
N SER A 2 21.43 -23.96 1.14
CA SER A 2 20.19 -23.32 0.70
C SER A 2 20.51 -22.53 -0.57
N ASN A 3 19.97 -22.93 -1.71
CA ASN A 3 19.99 -22.11 -2.91
C ASN A 3 19.07 -20.90 -2.68
N MET A 4 19.61 -19.83 -2.09
CA MET A 4 18.89 -18.57 -2.06
C MET A 4 18.65 -18.10 -3.48
N ILE A 5 17.39 -18.02 -3.87
CA ILE A 5 17.03 -17.44 -5.16
C ILE A 5 17.19 -15.92 -5.01
N THR A 6 18.17 -15.36 -5.71
CA THR A 6 18.42 -13.91 -5.71
C THR A 6 17.27 -13.17 -6.40
N SER A 7 17.02 -11.92 -5.97
CA SER A 7 16.10 -11.05 -6.70
C SER A 7 16.56 -10.93 -8.16
N PRO A 8 15.66 -10.98 -9.14
CA PRO A 8 16.00 -10.71 -10.52
C PRO A 8 16.45 -9.24 -10.67
N GLN A 9 17.01 -8.92 -11.83
CA GLN A 9 17.27 -7.53 -12.17
C GLN A 9 15.95 -6.74 -12.16
N TYR A 10 16.04 -5.49 -11.74
CA TYR A 10 14.91 -4.58 -11.77
C TYR A 10 14.34 -4.45 -13.18
N VAL A 11 13.04 -4.63 -13.32
CA VAL A 11 12.36 -4.63 -14.62
C VAL A 11 11.95 -3.20 -14.98
N ALA A 12 12.26 -2.75 -16.18
CA ALA A 12 11.84 -1.44 -16.67
C ALA A 12 10.30 -1.32 -16.74
N GLY A 13 9.77 -0.10 -16.69
CA GLY A 13 8.35 0.17 -16.87
C GLY A 13 7.85 -0.19 -18.28
N HIS A 14 6.58 -0.55 -18.37
CA HIS A 14 5.90 -0.97 -19.60
C HIS A 14 4.70 -0.10 -19.95
N GLY A 15 4.51 1.04 -19.26
CA GLY A 15 3.40 1.96 -19.51
C GLY A 15 2.07 1.48 -18.92
N LEU A 16 2.09 0.65 -17.87
CA LEU A 16 0.87 0.13 -17.24
C LEU A 16 -0.08 1.21 -16.73
N LEU A 17 0.46 2.38 -16.37
CA LEU A 17 -0.29 3.54 -15.85
C LEU A 17 -0.20 4.75 -16.79
N GLU A 18 0.05 4.54 -18.08
CA GLU A 18 0.15 5.62 -19.06
C GLU A 18 -1.04 6.58 -18.96
N GLY A 19 -0.73 7.87 -18.72
CA GLY A 19 -1.72 8.92 -18.59
C GLY A 19 -2.60 8.91 -17.32
N LYS A 20 -2.46 7.92 -16.42
CA LYS A 20 -3.19 7.84 -15.15
C LYS A 20 -2.62 8.79 -14.10
N SER A 21 -3.46 9.21 -13.17
CA SER A 21 -3.07 9.95 -11.96
C SER A 21 -3.18 9.05 -10.72
N VAL A 22 -2.28 9.23 -9.76
CA VAL A 22 -2.12 8.30 -8.63
C VAL A 22 -2.07 9.04 -7.29
N LEU A 23 -2.79 8.53 -6.29
CA LEU A 23 -2.67 8.92 -4.88
C LEU A 23 -2.19 7.72 -4.05
N ILE A 24 -1.14 7.91 -3.23
CA ILE A 24 -0.59 6.83 -2.38
C ILE A 24 -0.42 7.33 -0.95
N THR A 25 -0.95 6.57 0.02
CA THR A 25 -0.79 6.85 1.45
C THR A 25 0.44 6.18 2.04
N ALA A 26 1.06 6.78 3.08
CA ALA A 26 2.29 6.32 3.74
C ALA A 26 3.40 6.00 2.74
N ALA A 27 3.64 6.91 1.80
CA ALA A 27 4.56 6.75 0.68
C ALA A 27 5.90 7.47 0.87
N ALA A 28 6.23 7.93 2.08
CA ALA A 28 7.53 8.53 2.36
C ALA A 28 8.54 7.49 2.88
N GLY A 29 9.81 7.71 2.54
CA GLY A 29 10.93 6.90 3.01
C GLY A 29 11.34 5.81 2.02
N ALA A 30 11.48 4.56 2.45
CA ALA A 30 12.06 3.48 1.65
C ALA A 30 11.26 2.16 1.74
N GLY A 31 9.97 2.25 2.07
CA GLY A 31 9.07 1.09 2.15
C GLY A 31 8.30 0.86 0.85
N ILE A 32 7.31 -0.04 0.94
CA ILE A 32 6.45 -0.42 -0.19
C ILE A 32 5.77 0.81 -0.82
N GLY A 33 5.30 1.76 0.00
CA GLY A 33 4.62 2.96 -0.51
C GLY A 33 5.51 3.83 -1.41
N PHE A 34 6.78 4.06 -1.04
CA PHE A 34 7.71 4.81 -1.88
C PHE A 34 8.11 4.01 -3.13
N ALA A 35 8.32 2.70 -2.99
CA ALA A 35 8.57 1.83 -4.14
C ALA A 35 7.38 1.83 -5.13
N ALA A 36 6.15 1.84 -4.61
CA ALA A 36 4.95 1.96 -5.44
C ALA A 36 4.87 3.35 -6.13
N ALA A 37 5.27 4.43 -5.44
CA ALA A 37 5.30 5.77 -6.03
C ALA A 37 6.33 5.86 -7.17
N THR A 38 7.56 5.38 -6.96
CA THR A 38 8.59 5.32 -8.00
C THR A 38 8.11 4.47 -9.18
N ARG A 39 7.56 3.29 -8.89
CA ARG A 39 7.08 2.38 -9.93
C ARG A 39 5.92 2.97 -10.73
N ALA A 40 4.99 3.68 -10.08
CA ALA A 40 3.88 4.34 -10.78
C ALA A 40 4.37 5.37 -11.81
N VAL A 41 5.43 6.13 -11.47
CA VAL A 41 6.02 7.08 -12.41
C VAL A 41 6.72 6.36 -13.57
N GLU A 42 7.49 5.30 -13.29
CA GLU A 42 8.15 4.49 -14.32
C GLU A 42 7.15 3.80 -15.25
N GLU A 43 5.94 3.51 -14.77
CA GLU A 43 4.83 2.97 -15.57
C GLU A 43 4.02 4.05 -16.29
N GLY A 44 4.51 5.29 -16.34
CA GLY A 44 3.95 6.36 -17.16
C GLY A 44 2.80 7.13 -16.53
N CYS A 45 2.62 7.13 -15.20
CA CYS A 45 1.62 7.98 -14.59
C CYS A 45 1.92 9.46 -14.89
N ARG A 46 0.88 10.23 -15.23
CA ARG A 46 1.02 11.65 -15.61
C ARG A 46 1.24 12.58 -14.42
N ALA A 47 0.77 12.17 -13.23
CA ALA A 47 0.79 12.97 -12.03
C ALA A 47 0.60 12.11 -10.78
N ILE A 48 1.22 12.48 -9.67
CA ILE A 48 1.14 11.72 -8.43
C ILE A 48 1.08 12.61 -7.20
N VAL A 49 0.21 12.25 -6.26
CA VAL A 49 0.20 12.75 -4.88
C VAL A 49 0.64 11.64 -3.94
N ILE A 50 1.61 11.92 -3.09
CA ILE A 50 2.03 11.03 -2.01
C ILE A 50 1.71 11.65 -0.65
N SER A 51 1.37 10.83 0.33
CA SER A 51 1.16 11.32 1.70
C SER A 51 1.89 10.49 2.73
N ASP A 52 2.20 11.11 3.85
CA ASP A 52 2.77 10.47 5.04
C ASP A 52 2.42 11.31 6.27
N VAL A 53 2.50 10.71 7.47
CA VAL A 53 2.33 11.42 8.73
C VAL A 53 3.56 12.27 9.10
N HIS A 54 4.72 12.00 8.51
CA HIS A 54 5.98 12.66 8.81
C HIS A 54 6.34 13.71 7.75
N GLU A 55 6.14 14.99 8.06
CA GLU A 55 6.33 16.12 7.16
C GLU A 55 7.72 16.16 6.49
N GLY A 56 8.80 16.15 7.30
CA GLY A 56 10.16 16.23 6.74
C GLY A 56 10.55 15.05 5.87
N ARG A 57 10.09 13.83 6.21
CA ARG A 57 10.31 12.63 5.40
C ARG A 57 9.49 12.68 4.11
N LEU A 58 8.29 13.24 4.17
CA LEU A 58 7.43 13.43 2.99
C LEU A 58 8.04 14.43 2.01
N ALA A 59 8.48 15.59 2.48
CA ALA A 59 9.15 16.61 1.65
C ALA A 59 10.37 16.03 0.93
N ALA A 60 11.26 15.36 1.67
CA ALA A 60 12.44 14.71 1.09
C ALA A 60 12.05 13.62 0.05
N SER A 61 10.95 12.92 0.25
CA SER A 61 10.46 11.89 -0.69
C SER A 61 9.88 12.48 -1.97
N VAL A 62 9.19 13.61 -1.88
CA VAL A 62 8.70 14.37 -3.06
C VAL A 62 9.88 14.83 -3.90
N ASP A 63 10.88 15.44 -3.29
CA ASP A 63 12.06 15.93 -3.99
C ASP A 63 12.85 14.79 -4.63
N LYS A 64 13.03 13.69 -3.89
CA LYS A 64 13.68 12.48 -4.39
C LYS A 64 12.94 11.90 -5.59
N LEU A 65 11.62 11.77 -5.52
CA LEU A 65 10.81 11.20 -6.61
C LEU A 65 10.91 12.05 -7.87
N LYS A 66 10.86 13.39 -7.75
CA LYS A 66 11.10 14.32 -8.87
C LYS A 66 12.48 14.16 -9.48
N ALA A 67 13.52 14.10 -8.64
CA ALA A 67 14.90 14.00 -9.08
C ALA A 67 15.22 12.67 -9.79
N GLU A 68 14.71 11.56 -9.27
CA GLU A 68 14.98 10.21 -9.81
C GLU A 68 14.18 9.91 -11.09
N THR A 69 12.97 10.46 -11.21
CA THR A 69 12.06 10.12 -12.32
C THR A 69 11.92 11.22 -13.38
N GLY A 70 12.29 12.45 -13.05
CA GLY A 70 12.07 13.61 -13.93
C GLY A 70 10.62 14.11 -13.98
N LEU A 71 9.67 13.46 -13.31
CA LEU A 71 8.29 13.91 -13.27
C LEU A 71 8.15 15.13 -12.36
N ASN A 72 7.73 16.26 -12.92
CA ASN A 72 7.49 17.48 -12.14
C ASN A 72 6.12 17.51 -11.42
N ALA A 73 5.15 16.79 -11.95
CA ALA A 73 3.77 16.70 -11.40
C ALA A 73 3.71 15.73 -10.19
N VAL A 74 4.50 16.05 -9.17
CA VAL A 74 4.60 15.30 -7.89
C VAL A 74 4.33 16.23 -6.74
N TRP A 75 3.35 15.90 -5.89
CA TRP A 75 3.01 16.68 -4.70
C TRP A 75 2.94 15.79 -3.46
N GLY A 76 3.09 16.41 -2.32
CA GLY A 76 2.95 15.77 -1.03
C GLY A 76 2.00 16.54 -0.12
N LEU A 77 1.16 15.84 0.64
CA LEU A 77 0.37 16.41 1.73
C LEU A 77 0.48 15.52 2.96
N VAL A 78 0.76 16.13 4.11
CA VAL A 78 0.77 15.42 5.39
C VAL A 78 -0.63 14.94 5.71
N CYS A 79 -0.75 13.65 6.05
CA CYS A 79 -2.03 13.06 6.44
C CYS A 79 -1.82 11.95 7.46
N ASN A 80 -2.49 12.09 8.60
CA ASN A 80 -2.74 11.02 9.53
C ASN A 80 -4.09 10.37 9.16
N VAL A 81 -4.07 9.14 8.68
CA VAL A 81 -5.27 8.40 8.23
C VAL A 81 -6.25 8.07 9.36
N THR A 82 -5.87 8.31 10.63
CA THR A 82 -6.78 8.19 11.78
C THR A 82 -7.64 9.45 11.97
N ASP A 83 -7.26 10.56 11.34
CA ASP A 83 -7.96 11.83 11.40
C ASP A 83 -8.83 12.01 10.14
N GLU A 84 -10.13 12.02 10.33
CA GLU A 84 -11.10 12.14 9.24
C GLU A 84 -10.97 13.46 8.46
N ALA A 85 -10.68 14.57 9.15
CA ALA A 85 -10.55 15.88 8.50
C ALA A 85 -9.30 15.92 7.61
N GLN A 86 -8.19 15.31 8.05
CA GLN A 86 -6.97 15.20 7.25
C GLN A 86 -7.14 14.25 6.05
N VAL A 87 -7.91 13.17 6.22
CA VAL A 87 -8.24 12.26 5.09
C VAL A 87 -9.05 12.99 4.04
N ARG A 88 -10.08 13.76 4.43
CA ARG A 88 -10.85 14.60 3.50
C ARG A 88 -9.97 15.60 2.78
N ALA A 89 -9.17 16.34 3.53
CA ALA A 89 -8.26 17.34 2.96
C ALA A 89 -7.25 16.72 1.98
N LEU A 90 -6.75 15.50 2.25
CA LEU A 90 -5.85 14.80 1.34
C LEU A 90 -6.55 14.42 0.02
N ILE A 91 -7.77 13.91 0.11
CA ILE A 91 -8.54 13.52 -1.09
C ILE A 91 -8.91 14.75 -1.91
N ASP A 92 -9.41 15.82 -1.29
CA ASP A 92 -9.74 17.06 -1.99
C ASP A 92 -8.50 17.67 -2.65
N PHE A 93 -7.36 17.68 -1.95
CA PHE A 93 -6.09 18.13 -2.50
C PHE A 93 -5.64 17.28 -3.70
N ALA A 94 -5.77 15.97 -3.62
CA ALA A 94 -5.41 15.09 -4.72
C ALA A 94 -6.32 15.30 -5.93
N GLU A 95 -7.63 15.41 -5.73
CA GLU A 95 -8.60 15.72 -6.81
C GLU A 95 -8.25 17.05 -7.50
N ASP A 96 -7.89 18.10 -6.73
CA ASP A 96 -7.47 19.40 -7.28
C ASP A 96 -6.18 19.30 -8.11
N LYS A 97 -5.12 18.73 -7.52
CA LYS A 97 -3.79 18.64 -8.14
C LYS A 97 -3.72 17.70 -9.34
N LEU A 98 -4.50 16.64 -9.30
CA LEU A 98 -4.49 15.60 -10.32
C LEU A 98 -5.54 15.83 -11.42
N GLY A 99 -6.51 16.73 -11.18
CA GLY A 99 -7.66 16.90 -12.07
C GLY A 99 -8.54 15.65 -12.12
N GLY A 100 -8.75 15.04 -10.95
CA GLY A 100 -9.34 13.71 -10.74
C GLY A 100 -8.29 12.64 -10.54
N THR A 101 -8.50 11.77 -9.55
CA THR A 101 -7.58 10.68 -9.18
C THR A 101 -8.03 9.37 -9.80
N ASP A 102 -7.23 8.79 -10.71
CA ASP A 102 -7.54 7.53 -11.37
C ASP A 102 -7.25 6.31 -10.50
N VAL A 103 -6.19 6.39 -9.67
CA VAL A 103 -5.72 5.28 -8.83
C VAL A 103 -5.48 5.74 -7.40
N LEU A 104 -6.11 5.07 -6.44
CA LEU A 104 -5.81 5.20 -5.02
C LEU A 104 -5.07 3.94 -4.53
N ILE A 105 -3.89 4.10 -3.93
CA ILE A 105 -3.18 3.02 -3.24
C ILE A 105 -3.22 3.28 -1.73
N ASN A 106 -4.01 2.48 -1.02
CA ASN A 106 -4.08 2.47 0.43
C ASN A 106 -2.93 1.63 0.99
N ASN A 107 -1.81 2.29 1.27
CA ASN A 107 -0.61 1.62 1.80
C ASN A 107 -0.38 1.90 3.28
N ALA A 108 -1.03 2.90 3.88
CA ALA A 108 -0.89 3.20 5.30
C ALA A 108 -1.25 1.98 6.17
N GLY A 109 -0.38 1.66 7.10
CA GLY A 109 -0.57 0.57 8.04
C GLY A 109 0.49 0.60 9.13
N LEU A 110 0.16 0.06 10.28
CA LEU A 110 1.03 -0.02 11.45
C LEU A 110 1.05 -1.46 11.97
N GLY A 111 2.24 -2.02 12.11
CA GLY A 111 2.47 -3.29 12.77
C GLY A 111 3.42 -3.09 13.95
N THR A 112 3.07 -3.66 15.09
CA THR A 112 3.93 -3.75 16.27
C THR A 112 3.95 -5.19 16.75
N SER A 113 4.88 -5.57 17.62
CA SER A 113 4.96 -6.92 18.19
C SER A 113 4.65 -6.88 19.67
N LYS A 114 3.60 -7.61 20.10
CA LYS A 114 3.19 -7.73 21.50
C LYS A 114 2.43 -9.02 21.73
N LEU A 115 2.74 -9.74 22.79
CA LEU A 115 1.91 -10.87 23.21
C LEU A 115 0.50 -10.38 23.58
N LEU A 116 -0.53 -11.13 23.18
CA LEU A 116 -1.92 -10.74 23.44
C LEU A 116 -2.20 -10.57 24.94
N ILE A 117 -1.59 -11.39 25.80
CA ILE A 117 -1.75 -11.32 27.25
C ILE A 117 -1.17 -10.02 27.87
N ASP A 118 -0.21 -9.39 27.19
CA ASP A 118 0.47 -8.17 27.63
C ASP A 118 0.02 -6.93 26.86
N MET A 119 -0.90 -7.09 25.89
CA MET A 119 -1.33 -6.02 25.01
C MET A 119 -2.35 -5.13 25.70
N GLU A 120 -2.12 -3.82 25.70
CA GLU A 120 -3.09 -2.84 26.18
C GLU A 120 -4.12 -2.50 25.07
N ASP A 121 -5.35 -2.13 25.47
CA ASP A 121 -6.40 -1.73 24.54
C ASP A 121 -5.95 -0.60 23.61
N ALA A 122 -5.19 0.36 24.13
CA ALA A 122 -4.65 1.47 23.33
C ALA A 122 -3.65 1.03 22.24
N GLU A 123 -2.87 -0.05 22.48
CA GLU A 123 -1.97 -0.64 21.47
C GLU A 123 -2.78 -1.35 20.39
N TRP A 124 -3.80 -2.11 20.78
CA TRP A 124 -4.76 -2.73 19.88
C TRP A 124 -5.48 -1.70 19.02
N ASP A 125 -6.13 -0.73 19.65
CA ASP A 125 -6.92 0.30 18.97
C ASP A 125 -6.10 1.11 17.99
N LYS A 126 -4.86 1.46 18.32
CA LYS A 126 -3.96 2.18 17.43
C LYS A 126 -3.67 1.42 16.13
N VAL A 127 -3.42 0.12 16.22
CA VAL A 127 -3.14 -0.71 15.04
C VAL A 127 -4.39 -0.87 14.17
N ILE A 128 -5.54 -1.12 14.80
CA ILE A 128 -6.83 -1.20 14.11
C ILE A 128 -7.17 0.14 13.44
N ASP A 129 -7.00 1.25 14.15
CA ASP A 129 -7.41 2.56 13.64
C ASP A 129 -6.54 3.02 12.47
N VAL A 130 -5.22 2.85 12.54
CA VAL A 130 -4.33 3.18 11.42
C VAL A 130 -4.56 2.24 10.23
N THR A 131 -4.60 0.92 10.48
CA THR A 131 -4.49 -0.07 9.41
C THR A 131 -5.84 -0.37 8.76
N LEU A 132 -6.88 -0.58 9.54
CA LEU A 132 -8.22 -0.92 9.04
C LEU A 132 -9.08 0.32 8.85
N ASN A 133 -9.28 1.10 9.91
CA ASN A 133 -10.16 2.26 9.84
C ASN A 133 -9.60 3.35 8.91
N GLY A 134 -8.27 3.51 8.87
CA GLY A 134 -7.60 4.43 7.93
C GLY A 134 -7.87 4.03 6.48
N THR A 135 -7.72 2.75 6.14
CA THR A 135 -8.07 2.22 4.81
C THR A 135 -9.56 2.44 4.50
N MET A 136 -10.43 2.18 5.45
CA MET A 136 -11.88 2.42 5.30
C MET A 136 -12.20 3.88 5.05
N ARG A 137 -11.63 4.82 5.85
CA ARG A 137 -11.85 6.27 5.67
C ARG A 137 -11.40 6.73 4.28
N MET A 138 -10.19 6.38 3.87
CA MET A 138 -9.65 6.71 2.54
C MET A 138 -10.56 6.16 1.43
N THR A 139 -10.93 4.88 1.50
CA THR A 139 -11.81 4.25 0.52
C THR A 139 -13.16 4.95 0.44
N ARG A 140 -13.80 5.21 1.59
CA ARG A 140 -15.12 5.85 1.66
C ARG A 140 -15.13 7.24 1.03
N TYR A 141 -14.17 8.11 1.40
CA TYR A 141 -14.12 9.48 0.86
C TYR A 141 -13.73 9.49 -0.61
N PHE A 142 -12.83 8.63 -1.01
CA PHE A 142 -12.48 8.50 -2.43
C PHE A 142 -13.69 8.07 -3.28
N LEU A 143 -14.46 7.07 -2.85
CA LEU A 143 -15.68 6.64 -3.53
C LEU A 143 -16.75 7.75 -3.59
N GLN A 144 -16.84 8.62 -2.57
CA GLN A 144 -17.72 9.79 -2.61
C GLN A 144 -17.30 10.79 -3.70
N CYS A 145 -16.00 11.06 -3.87
CA CYS A 145 -15.47 11.89 -4.94
C CYS A 145 -15.70 11.28 -6.32
N VAL A 146 -15.42 9.97 -6.47
CA VAL A 146 -15.66 9.23 -7.73
C VAL A 146 -17.13 9.32 -8.13
N LYS A 147 -18.05 9.12 -7.18
CA LYS A 147 -19.49 9.25 -7.43
C LYS A 147 -19.86 10.67 -7.90
N ALA A 148 -19.28 11.70 -7.30
CA ALA A 148 -19.58 13.09 -7.64
C ALA A 148 -19.08 13.50 -9.02
N ARG A 149 -17.95 12.93 -9.48
CA ARG A 149 -17.35 13.24 -10.81
C ARG A 149 -17.81 12.32 -11.94
N GLU A 150 -18.55 11.23 -11.62
CA GLU A 150 -19.05 10.25 -12.59
C GLU A 150 -17.96 9.61 -13.47
N GLN A 151 -16.75 9.47 -12.95
CA GLN A 151 -15.60 8.85 -13.64
C GLN A 151 -15.07 7.71 -12.80
N GLY A 152 -14.98 6.52 -13.39
CA GLY A 152 -14.46 5.34 -12.74
C GLY A 152 -13.00 5.50 -12.24
N ALA A 153 -12.58 4.58 -11.38
CA ALA A 153 -11.25 4.59 -10.77
C ALA A 153 -10.80 3.18 -10.34
N VAL A 154 -9.59 3.09 -9.80
CA VAL A 154 -9.08 1.85 -9.21
C VAL A 154 -8.58 2.09 -7.79
N ILE A 155 -8.90 1.19 -6.87
CA ILE A 155 -8.34 1.17 -5.51
C ILE A 155 -7.50 -0.11 -5.35
N VAL A 156 -6.27 0.05 -4.86
CA VAL A 156 -5.40 -1.06 -4.47
C VAL A 156 -5.09 -0.95 -2.98
N ASN A 157 -5.52 -1.93 -2.20
CA ASN A 157 -5.27 -1.98 -0.76
C ASN A 157 -4.02 -2.82 -0.46
N ASN A 158 -3.19 -2.36 0.46
CA ASN A 158 -2.06 -3.12 0.98
C ASN A 158 -2.50 -3.94 2.22
N ALA A 159 -2.91 -5.20 2.00
CA ALA A 159 -3.19 -6.17 3.05
C ALA A 159 -1.90 -6.82 3.61
N SER A 160 -1.91 -8.09 3.94
CA SER A 160 -0.76 -8.91 4.34
C SER A 160 -1.16 -10.38 4.34
N VAL A 161 -0.20 -11.29 4.12
CA VAL A 161 -0.44 -12.73 4.35
C VAL A 161 -0.88 -13.04 5.78
N LEU A 162 -0.56 -12.17 6.75
CA LEU A 162 -1.03 -12.30 8.13
C LEU A 162 -2.55 -12.10 8.28
N GLY A 163 -3.25 -11.61 7.27
CA GLY A 163 -4.71 -11.67 7.22
C GLY A 163 -5.26 -13.07 7.04
N TRP A 164 -4.45 -14.04 6.58
CA TRP A 164 -4.79 -15.46 6.44
C TRP A 164 -4.04 -16.36 7.41
N ARG A 165 -2.82 -15.95 7.83
CA ARG A 165 -1.89 -16.80 8.60
C ARG A 165 -1.69 -16.26 9.99
N ALA A 166 -1.33 -17.15 10.92
CA ALA A 166 -0.95 -16.77 12.26
C ALA A 166 0.54 -16.45 12.37
N GLN A 167 0.85 -15.44 13.16
CA GLN A 167 2.19 -15.16 13.65
C GLN A 167 2.10 -14.73 15.11
N LYS A 168 2.99 -15.26 15.95
CA LYS A 168 3.09 -14.86 17.36
C LYS A 168 3.27 -13.34 17.47
N GLU A 169 2.67 -12.72 18.47
CA GLU A 169 2.76 -11.28 18.77
C GLU A 169 2.08 -10.35 17.73
N GLN A 170 1.32 -10.89 16.77
CA GLN A 170 0.70 -10.13 15.69
C GLN A 170 -0.83 -10.15 15.70
N ALA A 171 -1.47 -10.46 16.83
CA ALA A 171 -2.93 -10.61 16.90
C ALA A 171 -3.70 -9.39 16.36
N HIS A 172 -3.35 -8.18 16.81
CA HIS A 172 -3.97 -6.92 16.37
C HIS A 172 -3.71 -6.63 14.89
N TYR A 173 -2.48 -6.83 14.42
CA TYR A 173 -2.12 -6.59 13.02
C TYR A 173 -2.78 -7.60 12.08
N ALA A 174 -2.79 -8.88 12.45
CA ALA A 174 -3.47 -9.94 11.70
C ALA A 174 -4.99 -9.66 11.60
N ALA A 175 -5.62 -9.26 12.71
CA ALA A 175 -7.03 -8.89 12.73
C ALA A 175 -7.31 -7.68 11.81
N ALA A 176 -6.47 -6.62 11.89
CA ALA A 176 -6.60 -5.45 11.02
C ALA A 176 -6.45 -5.82 9.53
N LYS A 177 -5.45 -6.64 9.19
CA LYS A 177 -5.19 -7.05 7.79
C LYS A 177 -6.25 -8.00 7.25
N ALA A 178 -6.78 -8.90 8.07
CA ALA A 178 -7.97 -9.70 7.74
C ALA A 178 -9.20 -8.79 7.49
N GLY A 179 -9.37 -7.76 8.33
CA GLY A 179 -10.39 -6.73 8.14
C GLY A 179 -10.23 -5.97 6.82
N VAL A 180 -9.00 -5.59 6.43
CA VAL A 180 -8.72 -4.95 5.12
C VAL A 180 -9.11 -5.87 3.97
N MET A 181 -8.84 -7.18 4.06
CA MET A 181 -9.27 -8.14 3.03
C MET A 181 -10.79 -8.24 2.92
N ALA A 182 -11.49 -8.27 4.06
CA ALA A 182 -12.96 -8.29 4.09
C ALA A 182 -13.54 -6.97 3.54
N LEU A 183 -12.99 -5.83 3.96
CA LEU A 183 -13.35 -4.51 3.45
C LEU A 183 -13.17 -4.45 1.93
N THR A 184 -12.05 -4.94 1.39
CA THR A 184 -11.78 -4.99 -0.06
C THR A 184 -12.88 -5.73 -0.80
N ARG A 185 -13.26 -6.93 -0.34
CA ARG A 185 -14.30 -7.75 -0.99
C ARG A 185 -15.68 -7.08 -0.97
N CYS A 186 -16.08 -6.54 0.19
CA CYS A 186 -17.40 -5.93 0.33
C CYS A 186 -17.50 -4.61 -0.44
N SER A 187 -16.51 -3.70 -0.26
CA SER A 187 -16.52 -2.42 -0.95
C SER A 187 -16.36 -2.54 -2.47
N ALA A 188 -15.70 -3.60 -2.95
CA ALA A 188 -15.60 -3.90 -4.38
C ALA A 188 -16.97 -4.12 -5.01
N LEU A 189 -17.84 -4.90 -4.35
CA LEU A 189 -19.21 -5.14 -4.84
C LEU A 189 -20.06 -3.86 -4.85
N GLU A 190 -19.91 -3.03 -3.83
CA GLU A 190 -20.62 -1.73 -3.73
C GLU A 190 -20.14 -0.71 -4.78
N ALA A 191 -18.86 -0.80 -5.17
CA ALA A 191 -18.22 0.15 -6.06
C ALA A 191 -18.43 -0.12 -7.55
N VAL A 192 -18.98 -1.29 -7.94
CA VAL A 192 -19.20 -1.68 -9.35
C VAL A 192 -20.06 -0.64 -10.08
N GLU A 193 -21.12 -0.15 -9.46
CA GLU A 193 -22.02 0.85 -10.05
C GLU A 193 -21.35 2.20 -10.29
N LEU A 194 -20.22 2.45 -9.62
CA LEU A 194 -19.40 3.65 -9.81
C LEU A 194 -18.29 3.46 -10.86
N GLY A 195 -18.21 2.28 -11.49
CA GLY A 195 -17.13 1.94 -12.38
C GLY A 195 -15.77 1.81 -11.67
N VAL A 196 -15.76 1.45 -10.38
CA VAL A 196 -14.53 1.32 -9.57
C VAL A 196 -14.21 -0.15 -9.35
N ARG A 197 -12.94 -0.51 -9.58
CA ARG A 197 -12.38 -1.79 -9.18
C ARG A 197 -11.59 -1.62 -7.87
N ILE A 198 -11.78 -2.53 -6.93
CA ILE A 198 -11.07 -2.53 -5.65
C ILE A 198 -10.47 -3.91 -5.44
N ASN A 199 -9.13 -3.96 -5.37
CA ASN A 199 -8.38 -5.19 -5.11
C ASN A 199 -7.34 -4.96 -4.01
N ALA A 200 -6.71 -6.01 -3.52
CA ALA A 200 -5.64 -5.91 -2.55
C ALA A 200 -4.44 -6.77 -2.95
N VAL A 201 -3.25 -6.33 -2.56
CA VAL A 201 -2.07 -7.19 -2.45
C VAL A 201 -1.94 -7.70 -1.02
N ALA A 202 -1.44 -8.91 -0.85
CA ALA A 202 -1.13 -9.49 0.46
C ALA A 202 0.35 -9.91 0.49
N PRO A 203 1.28 -8.98 0.79
CA PRO A 203 2.69 -9.29 0.89
C PRO A 203 3.00 -10.23 2.06
N SER A 204 4.00 -11.09 1.89
CA SER A 204 4.71 -11.74 2.99
C SER A 204 5.80 -10.81 3.53
N LEU A 205 6.98 -11.32 3.82
CA LEU A 205 8.09 -10.51 4.31
C LEU A 205 8.61 -9.59 3.17
N ALA A 206 8.33 -8.28 3.25
CA ALA A 206 8.97 -7.27 2.40
C ALA A 206 10.07 -6.57 3.19
N VAL A 207 11.31 -6.71 2.76
CA VAL A 207 12.46 -6.17 3.47
C VAL A 207 12.75 -4.75 3.00
N HIS A 208 12.81 -3.83 3.96
CA HIS A 208 13.15 -2.42 3.72
C HIS A 208 14.06 -1.88 4.84
N PRO A 209 14.78 -0.78 4.61
CA PRO A 209 15.76 -0.26 5.57
C PRO A 209 15.21 0.01 6.98
N MET A 210 13.94 0.43 7.10
CA MET A 210 13.33 0.64 8.42
C MET A 210 13.11 -0.67 9.16
N LEU A 211 12.64 -1.73 8.47
CA LEU A 211 12.48 -3.04 9.08
C LEU A 211 13.85 -3.59 9.54
N ARG A 212 14.89 -3.46 8.73
CA ARG A 212 16.26 -3.85 9.10
C ARG A 212 16.81 -3.09 10.31
N LYS A 213 16.34 -1.85 10.55
CA LYS A 213 16.73 -1.06 11.73
C LYS A 213 15.93 -1.40 12.99
N SER A 214 14.67 -1.81 12.83
CA SER A 214 13.74 -2.02 13.95
C SER A 214 13.66 -3.47 14.42
N ALA A 215 13.94 -4.45 13.55
CA ALA A 215 13.88 -5.86 13.88
C ALA A 215 15.29 -6.42 14.19
N PRO A 216 15.43 -7.27 15.23
CA PRO A 216 16.67 -7.99 15.48
C PRO A 216 17.08 -8.83 14.25
N GLU A 217 18.38 -8.88 13.97
CA GLU A 217 18.91 -9.62 12.79
C GLU A 217 18.56 -11.11 12.82
N GLU A 218 18.54 -11.71 14.00
CA GLU A 218 18.15 -13.11 14.20
C GLU A 218 16.70 -13.36 13.78
N LEU A 219 15.78 -12.45 14.18
CA LEU A 219 14.38 -12.51 13.78
C LEU A 219 14.22 -12.36 12.26
N LEU A 220 14.98 -11.45 11.64
CA LEU A 220 14.93 -11.29 10.18
C LEU A 220 15.39 -12.56 9.46
N ARG A 221 16.49 -13.18 9.92
CA ARG A 221 16.98 -14.47 9.37
C ARG A 221 15.95 -15.59 9.55
N GLU A 222 15.28 -15.65 10.70
CA GLU A 222 14.22 -16.63 10.94
C GLU A 222 13.05 -16.43 9.98
N LEU A 223 12.61 -15.17 9.77
CA LEU A 223 11.54 -14.84 8.86
C LEU A 223 11.92 -15.14 7.40
N GLU A 224 13.14 -14.78 6.98
CA GLU A 224 13.65 -15.07 5.64
C GLU A 224 13.76 -16.59 5.39
N ALA A 225 14.14 -17.38 6.40
CA ALA A 225 14.23 -18.84 6.31
C ALA A 225 12.85 -19.51 6.13
N ARG A 226 11.77 -18.85 6.51
CA ARG A 226 10.38 -19.33 6.29
C ARG A 226 9.90 -19.11 4.85
N GLU A 227 10.51 -18.16 4.14
CA GLU A 227 10.22 -17.91 2.73
C GLU A 227 10.82 -19.03 1.86
N ALA A 228 10.08 -19.51 0.85
CA ALA A 228 10.56 -20.60 -0.02
C ALA A 228 11.83 -20.21 -0.79
N TYR A 229 12.00 -18.91 -1.07
CA TYR A 229 13.19 -18.38 -1.73
C TYR A 229 14.36 -18.10 -0.76
N GLY A 230 14.17 -18.29 0.57
CA GLY A 230 15.19 -18.00 1.57
C GLY A 230 15.53 -16.50 1.69
N ARG A 231 14.68 -15.62 1.18
CA ARG A 231 14.78 -14.15 1.27
C ARG A 231 13.42 -13.52 1.38
N GLY A 232 13.36 -12.32 1.93
CA GLY A 232 12.18 -11.47 1.79
C GLY A 232 12.06 -10.87 0.38
N ALA A 233 10.88 -10.40 0.04
CA ALA A 233 10.64 -9.64 -1.19
C ALA A 233 11.29 -8.26 -1.10
N GLU A 234 11.79 -7.77 -2.22
CA GLU A 234 12.09 -6.35 -2.38
C GLU A 234 10.78 -5.56 -2.48
N CYS A 235 10.78 -4.32 -1.97
CA CYS A 235 9.56 -3.49 -2.02
C CYS A 235 9.02 -3.29 -3.44
N TRP A 236 9.90 -3.23 -4.44
CA TRP A 236 9.50 -3.08 -5.83
C TRP A 236 8.82 -4.33 -6.40
N GLU A 237 9.12 -5.55 -5.89
CA GLU A 237 8.41 -6.77 -6.29
C GLU A 237 6.94 -6.70 -5.85
N VAL A 238 6.65 -6.10 -4.69
CA VAL A 238 5.28 -5.81 -4.26
C VAL A 238 4.64 -4.71 -5.10
N ALA A 239 5.38 -3.62 -5.36
CA ALA A 239 4.92 -2.51 -6.18
C ALA A 239 4.51 -2.95 -7.60
N ASN A 240 5.23 -3.88 -8.23
CA ASN A 240 4.89 -4.42 -9.55
C ASN A 240 3.48 -5.03 -9.57
N VAL A 241 3.10 -5.78 -8.53
CA VAL A 241 1.76 -6.36 -8.44
C VAL A 241 0.70 -5.29 -8.17
N MET A 242 1.03 -4.23 -7.41
CA MET A 242 0.15 -3.08 -7.25
C MET A 242 -0.10 -2.37 -8.59
N MET A 243 0.93 -2.17 -9.42
CA MET A 243 0.77 -1.55 -10.74
C MET A 243 -0.08 -2.43 -11.68
N PHE A 244 0.13 -3.75 -11.65
CA PHE A 244 -0.75 -4.68 -12.38
C PHE A 244 -2.22 -4.52 -11.97
N LEU A 245 -2.51 -4.51 -10.66
CA LEU A 245 -3.88 -4.32 -10.17
C LEU A 245 -4.45 -2.93 -10.46
N ALA A 246 -3.62 -1.91 -10.53
CA ALA A 246 -4.00 -0.55 -10.88
C ALA A 246 -4.24 -0.35 -12.38
N SER A 247 -3.70 -1.23 -13.21
CA SER A 247 -3.75 -1.14 -14.68
C SER A 247 -4.98 -1.81 -15.29
N ASP A 248 -5.17 -1.59 -16.60
CA ASP A 248 -6.22 -2.22 -17.38
C ASP A 248 -5.96 -3.72 -17.64
N TYR A 249 -4.73 -4.23 -17.36
CA TYR A 249 -4.43 -5.67 -17.41
C TYR A 249 -5.22 -6.49 -16.40
N SER A 250 -5.74 -5.87 -15.35
CA SER A 250 -6.62 -6.49 -14.35
C SER A 250 -8.07 -6.04 -14.47
N SER A 251 -8.52 -5.64 -15.68
CA SER A 251 -9.85 -5.06 -15.93
C SER A 251 -11.02 -5.95 -15.51
N TYR A 252 -10.84 -7.27 -15.48
CA TYR A 252 -11.87 -8.23 -15.03
C TYR A 252 -11.74 -8.64 -13.54
N MET A 253 -10.87 -7.95 -12.78
CA MET A 253 -10.62 -8.28 -11.38
C MET A 253 -11.16 -7.19 -10.46
N THR A 254 -12.05 -7.58 -9.54
CA THR A 254 -12.48 -6.75 -8.41
C THR A 254 -12.82 -7.63 -7.22
N GLY A 255 -12.51 -7.19 -6.01
CA GLY A 255 -12.68 -7.96 -4.78
C GLY A 255 -11.59 -9.00 -4.53
N GLU A 256 -10.55 -9.06 -5.35
CA GLU A 256 -9.49 -10.06 -5.26
C GLU A 256 -8.37 -9.64 -4.29
N ILE A 257 -7.81 -10.63 -3.62
CA ILE A 257 -6.65 -10.47 -2.74
C ILE A 257 -5.50 -11.31 -3.30
N LEU A 258 -4.49 -10.65 -3.89
CA LEU A 258 -3.36 -11.33 -4.52
C LEU A 258 -2.20 -11.49 -3.53
N PRO A 259 -1.78 -12.72 -3.19
CA PRO A 259 -0.57 -12.91 -2.39
C PRO A 259 0.67 -12.50 -3.19
N VAL A 260 1.55 -11.71 -2.57
CA VAL A 260 2.91 -11.44 -3.04
C VAL A 260 3.86 -12.11 -2.06
N SER A 261 4.03 -13.41 -2.23
CA SER A 261 4.63 -14.28 -1.22
C SER A 261 5.28 -15.49 -1.87
N SER A 262 6.42 -15.89 -1.35
CA SER A 262 7.06 -17.17 -1.65
C SER A 262 6.81 -18.21 -0.56
N GLN A 263 6.03 -17.91 0.46
CA GLN A 263 5.62 -18.87 1.47
C GLN A 263 4.53 -19.80 0.90
N ARG A 264 4.60 -21.06 1.30
CA ARG A 264 3.50 -22.00 1.01
C ARG A 264 2.24 -21.56 1.77
N ALA A 265 1.10 -21.67 1.08
CA ALA A 265 -0.21 -21.44 1.67
C ALA A 265 -0.52 -22.47 2.75
#